data_48aafe12e308bad0d31f941fe98a42db
#
_entry.id   48aafe12e308bad0d31f941fe98a42db
#
_cell.length_a   1.000
_cell.length_b   1.000
_cell.length_c   1.000
_cell.angle_alpha   90.00
_cell.angle_beta   90.00
_cell.angle_gamma   90.00
#
_symmetry.space_group_name_H-M   'P 1'
#
loop_
_entity.id
_entity.type
_entity.pdbx_description
1 polymer ?
#
loop_
_entity_poly.entity_id
_entity_poly.type
_entity_poly.pdbx_seq_one_letter_code
_entity_poly.pdbx_strand_id
1 'polypeptide(L)'
;GLTAMANAAFRDVSFMLRRSHNEQVAKILSDPEASDNDKYVALTFLRNAEVAAKGVLPFCQDTGTAIVHGEKGQQVWTGYCDEEALSLGVYKTYTEENLRYSQNAPLNMYDEVNTKCNLPAQIDIEATEGMEYKFLCVTKGGGSANKTYLYQETKAILNPGTLVPFLVEKMKTLGTAACPPYHIAFVIGGTSAEKNLLTVKLASTHYYDELPTTGNEYGRAFRDVELEKEVLKEAHKIGLGAQFGGKYLAHDVRIIRLPRHGASCPVGLGVSCSADRNIKCKINKDGIWIEKLDSNPGELIPEEMRHAGEGAVVKINLNQPMADILKELTKYPVATRLSLNGTIIVGRDIAHAKLKERLDRGEDLPQYIKDHPIYYAGPAKTPAGMSCGSMGPTTAGRMDSYVELFQSHGGSMVMLAKGNRSQQVTDACKKYGGFYLGSIGGPAAILAQNNIKSIECVEYPELGMEAIWKIEVEDFPAFILVDDKGNDFFKQLKPWNCSK
;
A
#
# COMPACT_ATOMS: atom_id res chain seq x y z
N GLY A 1 4.72 28.92 11.56
CA GLY A 1 5.75 27.89 11.70
C GLY A 1 5.19 26.48 11.53
N LEU A 2 4.38 25.99 12.47
CA LEU A 2 3.83 24.63 12.46
C LEU A 2 3.04 24.32 11.18
N THR A 3 2.18 25.22 10.75
CA THR A 3 1.39 25.05 9.52
C THR A 3 2.27 24.93 8.27
N ALA A 4 3.26 25.81 8.13
CA ALA A 4 4.18 25.77 6.99
C ALA A 4 5.03 24.50 6.98
N MET A 5 5.49 24.08 8.16
CA MET A 5 6.24 22.83 8.31
C MET A 5 5.40 21.62 7.92
N ALA A 6 4.19 21.50 8.44
CA ALA A 6 3.29 20.38 8.12
C ALA A 6 2.94 20.34 6.63
N ASN A 7 2.63 21.50 6.03
CA ASN A 7 2.36 21.60 4.59
C ASN A 7 3.56 21.11 3.77
N ALA A 8 4.75 21.57 4.04
CA ALA A 8 5.96 21.13 3.34
C ALA A 8 6.24 19.63 3.54
N ALA A 9 6.12 19.15 4.78
CA ALA A 9 6.36 17.75 5.11
C ALA A 9 5.40 16.79 4.38
N PHE A 10 4.10 17.06 4.45
CA PHE A 10 3.11 16.20 3.80
C PHE A 10 3.12 16.31 2.28
N ARG A 11 3.52 17.46 1.74
CA ARG A 11 3.81 17.58 0.32
C ARG A 11 4.98 16.69 -0.08
N ASP A 12 6.11 16.79 0.60
CA ASP A 12 7.31 16.04 0.26
C ASP A 12 7.09 14.53 0.31
N VAL A 13 6.44 14.00 1.35
CA VAL A 13 6.17 12.56 1.46
C VAL A 13 5.18 12.03 0.43
N SER A 14 4.35 12.89 -0.15
CA SER A 14 3.41 12.49 -1.19
C SER A 14 4.10 12.21 -2.52
N PHE A 15 5.27 12.81 -2.76
CA PHE A 15 5.99 12.78 -4.03
C PHE A 15 7.37 12.12 -3.95
N MET A 16 7.98 12.07 -2.78
CA MET A 16 9.35 11.57 -2.62
C MET A 16 9.43 10.54 -1.48
N LEU A 17 10.39 9.65 -1.60
CA LEU A 17 10.72 8.65 -0.59
C LEU A 17 12.12 8.92 -0.03
N ARG A 18 12.43 8.31 1.11
CA ARG A 18 13.76 8.39 1.69
C ARG A 18 14.77 7.68 0.79
N ARG A 19 15.96 8.27 0.61
CA ARG A 19 17.03 7.69 -0.21
C ARG A 19 17.38 6.27 0.21
N SER A 20 17.48 6.00 1.50
CA SER A 20 17.78 4.67 2.03
C SER A 20 16.73 3.61 1.63
N HIS A 21 15.46 4.00 1.55
CA HIS A 21 14.40 3.12 1.05
C HIS A 21 14.62 2.80 -0.45
N ASN A 22 14.83 3.82 -1.27
CA ASN A 22 15.08 3.63 -2.70
C ASN A 22 16.32 2.79 -2.97
N GLU A 23 17.37 2.92 -2.14
CA GLU A 23 18.56 2.08 -2.21
C GLU A 23 18.26 0.60 -1.89
N GLN A 24 17.39 0.33 -0.92
CA GLN A 24 16.91 -1.04 -0.65
C GLN A 24 16.15 -1.61 -1.85
N VAL A 25 15.32 -0.82 -2.50
CA VAL A 25 14.62 -1.23 -3.74
C VAL A 25 15.63 -1.53 -4.85
N ALA A 26 16.60 -0.65 -5.07
CA ALA A 26 17.64 -0.83 -6.09
C ALA A 26 18.49 -2.08 -5.86
N LYS A 27 18.74 -2.42 -4.61
CA LYS A 27 19.52 -3.61 -4.24
C LYS A 27 18.89 -4.92 -4.71
N ILE A 28 17.57 -4.97 -4.85
CA ILE A 28 16.87 -6.13 -5.40
C ILE A 28 17.31 -6.43 -6.82
N LEU A 29 17.57 -5.40 -7.62
CA LEU A 29 17.94 -5.52 -9.03
C LEU A 29 19.25 -6.30 -9.26
N SER A 30 20.17 -6.25 -8.30
CA SER A 30 21.47 -6.90 -8.35
C SER A 30 21.56 -8.19 -7.52
N ASP A 31 20.49 -8.57 -6.83
CA ASP A 31 20.46 -9.80 -6.01
C ASP A 31 20.23 -11.03 -6.90
N PRO A 32 21.22 -11.95 -7.01
CA PRO A 32 21.04 -13.15 -7.81
C PRO A 32 19.98 -14.12 -7.28
N GLU A 33 19.59 -13.99 -6.00
CA GLU A 33 18.55 -14.81 -5.39
C GLU A 33 17.15 -14.24 -5.57
N ALA A 34 17.02 -12.98 -6.05
CA ALA A 34 15.73 -12.37 -6.35
C ALA A 34 15.08 -13.07 -7.56
N SER A 35 13.76 -13.22 -7.52
CA SER A 35 13.02 -13.69 -8.70
C SER A 35 12.99 -12.64 -9.80
N ASP A 36 12.71 -13.04 -11.04
CA ASP A 36 12.49 -12.10 -12.14
C ASP A 36 11.34 -11.14 -11.83
N ASN A 37 10.29 -11.63 -11.15
CA ASN A 37 9.18 -10.81 -10.71
C ASN A 37 9.56 -9.83 -9.59
N ASP A 38 10.40 -10.24 -8.63
CA ASP A 38 10.96 -9.31 -7.64
C ASP A 38 11.68 -8.14 -8.33
N LYS A 39 12.52 -8.44 -9.30
CA LYS A 39 13.28 -7.42 -10.04
C LYS A 39 12.38 -6.53 -10.90
N TYR A 40 11.39 -7.11 -11.54
CA TYR A 40 10.42 -6.36 -12.34
C TYR A 40 9.64 -5.35 -11.48
N VAL A 41 9.15 -5.79 -10.32
CA VAL A 41 8.44 -4.93 -9.37
C VAL A 41 9.37 -3.83 -8.84
N ALA A 42 10.59 -4.17 -8.44
CA ALA A 42 11.57 -3.20 -7.95
C ALA A 42 11.91 -2.13 -8.99
N LEU A 43 12.16 -2.51 -10.24
CA LEU A 43 12.42 -1.56 -11.33
C LEU A 43 11.22 -0.63 -11.56
N THR A 44 10.01 -1.17 -11.52
CA THR A 44 8.78 -0.39 -11.65
C THR A 44 8.64 0.63 -10.51
N PHE A 45 8.98 0.27 -9.28
CA PHE A 45 8.98 1.22 -8.17
C PHE A 45 10.00 2.35 -8.34
N LEU A 46 11.19 2.06 -8.79
CA LEU A 46 12.20 3.10 -9.04
C LEU A 46 11.78 4.06 -10.16
N ARG A 47 11.23 3.53 -11.26
CA ARG A 47 10.67 4.34 -12.34
C ARG A 47 9.50 5.20 -11.86
N ASN A 48 8.64 4.63 -11.03
CA ASN A 48 7.53 5.38 -10.42
C ASN A 48 8.03 6.48 -9.49
N ALA A 49 9.04 6.20 -8.67
CA ALA A 49 9.66 7.20 -7.79
C ALA A 49 10.23 8.37 -8.60
N GLU A 50 10.86 8.11 -9.74
CA GLU A 50 11.39 9.14 -10.64
C GLU A 50 10.27 10.04 -11.21
N VAL A 51 9.15 9.46 -11.62
CA VAL A 51 7.98 10.22 -12.06
C VAL A 51 7.38 11.04 -10.92
N ALA A 52 7.17 10.44 -9.75
CA ALA A 52 6.57 11.11 -8.60
C ALA A 52 7.43 12.25 -8.06
N ALA A 53 8.77 12.12 -8.11
CA ALA A 53 9.70 13.15 -7.62
C ALA A 53 9.60 14.48 -8.39
N LYS A 54 8.93 14.51 -9.54
CA LYS A 54 8.63 15.75 -10.27
C LYS A 54 7.58 16.63 -9.57
N GLY A 55 6.90 16.11 -8.53
CA GLY A 55 5.97 16.87 -7.70
C GLY A 55 4.60 17.16 -8.33
N VAL A 56 4.18 16.38 -9.32
CA VAL A 56 2.88 16.53 -10.01
C VAL A 56 1.94 15.38 -9.70
N LEU A 57 2.39 14.16 -9.94
CA LEU A 57 1.65 12.92 -9.65
C LEU A 57 2.17 12.30 -8.35
N PRO A 58 1.34 12.12 -7.33
CA PRO A 58 1.79 11.44 -6.10
C PRO A 58 2.23 10.00 -6.39
N PHE A 59 3.16 9.52 -5.59
CA PHE A 59 3.74 8.19 -5.74
C PHE A 59 2.68 7.08 -5.77
N CYS A 60 1.72 7.14 -4.84
CA CYS A 60 0.61 6.19 -4.71
C CYS A 60 -0.73 6.92 -4.88
N GLN A 61 -1.75 6.25 -5.41
CA GLN A 61 -3.10 6.80 -5.50
C GLN A 61 -3.75 6.98 -4.12
N ASP A 62 -3.46 6.09 -3.18
CA ASP A 62 -3.85 6.25 -1.79
C ASP A 62 -2.86 7.19 -1.12
N THR A 63 -3.20 8.47 -1.07
CA THR A 63 -2.35 9.48 -0.45
C THR A 63 -2.43 9.50 1.07
N GLY A 64 -3.19 8.55 1.63
CA GLY A 64 -3.12 8.11 3.01
C GLY A 64 -3.87 8.98 4.01
N THR A 65 -3.84 8.51 5.26
CA THR A 65 -4.16 9.31 6.43
C THR A 65 -2.90 10.03 6.89
N ALA A 66 -3.00 11.35 7.12
CA ALA A 66 -1.92 12.13 7.67
C ALA A 66 -1.78 11.87 9.19
N ILE A 67 -0.57 11.53 9.62
CA ILE A 67 -0.26 11.20 11.01
C ILE A 67 0.95 12.05 11.44
N VAL A 68 0.83 12.70 12.58
CA VAL A 68 1.92 13.47 13.20
C VAL A 68 2.20 12.89 14.58
N HIS A 69 3.43 12.45 14.79
CA HIS A 69 3.97 12.15 16.12
C HIS A 69 4.92 13.27 16.52
N GLY A 70 4.55 14.02 17.54
CA GLY A 70 5.33 15.16 18.04
C GLY A 70 5.97 14.89 19.40
N GLU A 71 7.23 15.27 19.55
CA GLU A 71 7.94 15.31 20.83
C GLU A 71 8.19 16.77 21.18
N LYS A 72 7.35 17.34 22.06
CA LYS A 72 7.39 18.75 22.43
C LYS A 72 8.21 18.95 23.69
N GLY A 73 9.33 19.62 23.54
CA GLY A 73 10.13 20.06 24.69
C GLY A 73 9.28 20.91 25.65
N GLN A 74 9.36 20.66 26.95
CA GLN A 74 8.51 21.33 27.95
C GLN A 74 8.78 22.86 28.07
N GLN A 75 9.86 23.33 27.47
CA GLN A 75 10.20 24.77 27.41
C GLN A 75 9.79 25.39 26.06
N VAL A 76 9.12 24.65 25.19
CA VAL A 76 8.62 25.15 23.90
C VAL A 76 7.24 25.77 24.09
N TRP A 77 7.12 27.03 23.71
CA TRP A 77 5.89 27.78 23.77
C TRP A 77 5.46 28.22 22.37
N THR A 78 4.36 27.72 21.88
CA THR A 78 3.88 28.01 20.53
C THR A 78 2.84 29.12 20.47
N GLY A 79 2.19 29.41 21.60
CA GLY A 79 1.19 30.48 21.72
C GLY A 79 -0.13 30.25 20.98
N TYR A 80 -0.35 29.04 20.44
CA TYR A 80 -1.55 28.65 19.70
C TYR A 80 -1.85 27.16 19.87
N CYS A 81 -3.01 26.71 19.38
CA CYS A 81 -3.33 25.29 19.38
C CYS A 81 -2.49 24.55 18.33
N ASP A 82 -1.56 23.71 18.77
CA ASP A 82 -0.63 23.01 17.88
C ASP A 82 -1.36 22.05 16.93
N GLU A 83 -2.39 21.37 17.43
CA GLU A 83 -3.20 20.44 16.62
C GLU A 83 -3.91 21.17 15.48
N GLU A 84 -4.50 22.34 15.74
CA GLU A 84 -5.15 23.15 14.69
C GLU A 84 -4.14 23.66 13.67
N ALA A 85 -2.97 24.12 14.12
CA ALA A 85 -1.92 24.62 13.23
C ALA A 85 -1.37 23.51 12.32
N LEU A 86 -1.14 22.33 12.85
CA LEU A 86 -0.70 21.16 12.09
C LEU A 86 -1.78 20.67 11.12
N SER A 87 -3.03 20.61 11.59
CA SER A 87 -4.18 20.23 10.75
C SER A 87 -4.38 21.18 9.58
N LEU A 88 -4.17 22.49 9.78
CA LEU A 88 -4.25 23.47 8.70
C LEU A 88 -3.16 23.22 7.64
N GLY A 89 -1.98 22.78 8.03
CA GLY A 89 -0.92 22.36 7.10
C GLY A 89 -1.33 21.16 6.26
N VAL A 90 -1.92 20.16 6.88
CA VAL A 90 -2.49 18.99 6.19
C VAL A 90 -3.60 19.42 5.23
N TYR A 91 -4.55 20.23 5.68
CA TYR A 91 -5.62 20.78 4.86
C TYR A 91 -5.07 21.43 3.59
N LYS A 92 -4.10 22.33 3.73
CA LYS A 92 -3.48 23.02 2.59
C LYS A 92 -2.87 22.04 1.59
N THR A 93 -2.10 21.08 2.08
CA THR A 93 -1.45 20.08 1.21
C THR A 93 -2.49 19.31 0.39
N TYR A 94 -3.49 18.73 1.04
CA TYR A 94 -4.46 17.88 0.37
C TYR A 94 -5.44 18.64 -0.53
N THR A 95 -5.69 19.91 -0.28
CA THR A 95 -6.56 20.74 -1.13
C THR A 95 -5.83 21.42 -2.28
N GLU A 96 -4.55 21.74 -2.12
CA GLU A 96 -3.76 22.46 -3.12
C GLU A 96 -3.01 21.52 -4.08
N GLU A 97 -2.59 20.33 -3.61
CA GLU A 97 -1.90 19.35 -4.43
C GLU A 97 -2.86 18.33 -5.07
N ASN A 98 -2.38 17.56 -6.05
CA ASN A 98 -3.18 16.57 -6.78
C ASN A 98 -3.32 15.26 -5.99
N LEU A 99 -3.75 15.35 -4.74
CA LEU A 99 -3.90 14.24 -3.81
C LEU A 99 -5.35 13.76 -3.76
N ARG A 100 -5.56 12.59 -3.17
CA ARG A 100 -6.88 11.98 -3.01
C ARG A 100 -7.42 12.21 -1.60
N TYR A 101 -8.72 12.53 -1.48
CA TYR A 101 -9.40 12.59 -0.20
C TYR A 101 -9.88 11.20 0.20
N SER A 102 -9.38 10.68 1.30
CA SER A 102 -9.66 9.32 1.77
C SER A 102 -10.27 9.26 3.16
N GLN A 103 -10.53 10.41 3.80
CA GLN A 103 -11.10 10.47 5.13
C GLN A 103 -12.62 10.65 5.07
N ASN A 104 -13.33 9.81 5.84
CA ASN A 104 -14.78 9.87 5.99
C ASN A 104 -15.13 10.34 7.38
N ALA A 105 -16.14 11.23 7.47
CA ALA A 105 -16.73 11.67 8.72
C ALA A 105 -18.01 10.88 8.99
N PRO A 106 -18.18 10.32 10.19
CA PRO A 106 -19.42 9.67 10.57
C PRO A 106 -20.52 10.71 10.84
N LEU A 107 -21.65 10.55 10.20
CA LEU A 107 -22.86 11.35 10.49
C LEU A 107 -23.67 10.70 11.60
N ASN A 108 -23.65 9.39 11.66
CA ASN A 108 -24.19 8.54 12.72
C ASN A 108 -23.43 7.20 12.68
N MET A 109 -23.93 6.16 13.34
CA MET A 109 -23.25 4.86 13.37
C MET A 109 -23.10 4.22 11.97
N TYR A 110 -23.99 4.50 11.05
CA TYR A 110 -24.08 3.82 9.75
C TYR A 110 -23.78 4.72 8.56
N ASP A 111 -24.03 6.02 8.67
CA ASP A 111 -23.89 6.97 7.57
C ASP A 111 -22.59 7.76 7.69
N GLU A 112 -21.90 7.86 6.58
CA GLU A 112 -20.64 8.57 6.47
C GLU A 112 -20.65 9.55 5.29
N VAL A 113 -19.79 10.57 5.37
CA VAL A 113 -19.53 11.51 4.28
C VAL A 113 -18.03 11.74 4.15
N ASN A 114 -17.51 11.80 2.92
CA ASN A 114 -16.12 12.17 2.68
C ASN A 114 -15.90 13.62 3.10
N THR A 115 -14.84 13.89 3.88
CA THR A 115 -14.56 15.23 4.41
C THR A 115 -14.08 16.22 3.37
N LYS A 116 -13.69 15.77 2.18
CA LYS A 116 -13.21 16.59 1.04
C LYS A 116 -12.04 17.52 1.37
N CYS A 117 -11.23 17.13 2.35
CA CYS A 117 -10.02 17.85 2.74
C CYS A 117 -8.96 16.93 3.38
N ASN A 118 -9.28 15.65 3.47
CA ASN A 118 -8.48 14.59 4.11
C ASN A 118 -8.23 14.80 5.61
N LEU A 119 -9.02 15.64 6.27
CA LEU A 119 -9.07 15.73 7.73
C LEU A 119 -10.19 14.81 8.27
N PRO A 120 -10.10 14.36 9.53
CA PRO A 120 -9.07 14.69 10.50
C PRO A 120 -7.74 13.97 10.23
N ALA A 121 -6.64 14.62 10.63
CA ALA A 121 -5.35 13.97 10.79
C ALA A 121 -5.28 13.31 12.18
N GLN A 122 -4.41 12.32 12.33
CA GLN A 122 -4.05 11.81 13.65
C GLN A 122 -2.85 12.61 14.17
N ILE A 123 -3.00 13.29 15.31
CA ILE A 123 -1.94 14.12 15.89
C ILE A 123 -1.76 13.72 17.34
N ASP A 124 -0.59 13.17 17.66
CA ASP A 124 -0.19 12.75 18.99
C ASP A 124 1.07 13.53 19.38
N ILE A 125 1.00 14.27 20.49
CA ILE A 125 2.12 15.11 20.97
C ILE A 125 2.47 14.65 22.37
N GLU A 126 3.72 14.21 22.56
CA GLU A 126 4.28 13.80 23.84
C GLU A 126 5.18 14.89 24.39
N ALA A 127 5.14 15.08 25.71
CA ALA A 127 6.07 15.98 26.39
C ALA A 127 7.45 15.34 26.52
N THR A 128 8.49 16.12 26.26
CA THR A 128 9.88 15.71 26.44
C THR A 128 10.68 16.84 27.13
N GLU A 129 11.93 16.59 27.44
CA GLU A 129 12.81 17.63 28.02
C GLU A 129 13.25 18.64 26.96
N GLY A 130 13.54 19.83 27.37
CA GLY A 130 14.28 20.83 26.61
C GLY A 130 13.44 21.78 25.77
N MET A 131 14.08 22.34 24.75
CA MET A 131 13.62 23.47 23.94
C MET A 131 13.41 23.13 22.47
N GLU A 132 13.48 21.87 22.11
CA GLU A 132 13.22 21.41 20.73
C GLU A 132 11.82 20.83 20.59
N TYR A 133 11.24 20.99 19.42
CA TYR A 133 10.01 20.35 19.02
C TYR A 133 10.31 19.49 17.82
N LYS A 134 10.25 18.16 18.00
CA LYS A 134 10.56 17.17 16.96
C LYS A 134 9.30 16.51 16.45
N PHE A 135 9.28 16.17 15.17
CA PHE A 135 8.12 15.56 14.54
C PHE A 135 8.53 14.40 13.64
N LEU A 136 7.71 13.38 13.64
CA LEU A 136 7.63 12.41 12.56
C LEU A 136 6.27 12.59 11.88
N CYS A 137 6.28 12.95 10.60
CA CYS A 137 5.09 13.03 9.79
C CYS A 137 4.99 11.79 8.90
N VAL A 138 3.86 11.11 8.94
CA VAL A 138 3.63 9.85 8.20
C VAL A 138 2.35 9.97 7.41
N THR A 139 2.35 9.45 6.18
CA THR A 139 1.10 9.14 5.49
C THR A 139 0.97 7.62 5.33
N LYS A 140 -0.13 7.07 5.78
CA LYS A 140 -0.37 5.63 5.73
C LYS A 140 -1.66 5.33 4.99
N GLY A 141 -1.56 4.59 3.88
CA GLY A 141 -2.70 4.15 3.10
C GLY A 141 -3.52 3.07 3.80
N GLY A 142 -4.75 2.86 3.36
CA GLY A 142 -5.67 1.87 3.93
C GLY A 142 -5.12 0.45 3.86
N GLY A 143 -4.42 0.09 2.78
CA GLY A 143 -3.80 -1.23 2.64
C GLY A 143 -2.81 -1.55 3.76
N SER A 144 -1.88 -0.64 4.04
CA SER A 144 -0.92 -0.79 5.13
C SER A 144 -1.60 -0.76 6.50
N ALA A 145 -2.54 0.16 6.70
CA ALA A 145 -3.28 0.29 7.95
C ALA A 145 -4.02 -1.00 8.31
N ASN A 146 -4.60 -1.67 7.31
CA ASN A 146 -5.32 -2.93 7.47
C ASN A 146 -4.40 -4.13 7.82
N LYS A 147 -3.08 -3.96 7.76
CA LYS A 147 -2.09 -4.97 8.15
C LYS A 147 -1.45 -4.66 9.50
N THR A 148 -2.23 -4.11 10.40
CA THR A 148 -1.86 -3.86 11.80
C THR A 148 -2.65 -4.80 12.70
N TYR A 149 -1.94 -5.58 13.50
CA TYR A 149 -2.53 -6.62 14.36
C TYR A 149 -1.97 -6.55 15.78
N LEU A 150 -2.80 -6.86 16.73
CA LEU A 150 -2.41 -7.07 18.13
C LEU A 150 -2.84 -8.45 18.58
N TYR A 151 -1.88 -9.25 19.04
CA TYR A 151 -2.10 -10.58 19.60
C TYR A 151 -1.86 -10.52 21.09
N GLN A 152 -2.83 -10.95 21.87
CA GLN A 152 -2.68 -11.06 23.32
C GLN A 152 -2.10 -12.44 23.65
N GLU A 153 -0.84 -12.45 24.07
CA GLU A 153 -0.10 -13.66 24.42
C GLU A 153 0.27 -13.66 25.92
N THR A 154 0.96 -14.67 26.34
CA THR A 154 1.47 -14.82 27.70
C THR A 154 2.98 -14.98 27.69
N LYS A 155 3.59 -15.08 28.89
CA LYS A 155 5.03 -15.36 29.03
C LYS A 155 5.46 -16.62 28.25
N ALA A 156 4.57 -17.55 27.99
CA ALA A 156 4.87 -18.79 27.26
C ALA A 156 5.44 -18.52 25.85
N ILE A 157 5.11 -17.37 25.23
CA ILE A 157 5.66 -16.98 23.93
C ILE A 157 7.15 -16.58 23.99
N LEU A 158 7.67 -16.23 25.17
CA LEU A 158 8.99 -15.65 25.35
C LEU A 158 10.09 -16.74 25.49
N ASN A 159 10.19 -17.58 24.47
CA ASN A 159 11.31 -18.51 24.33
C ASN A 159 11.58 -18.75 22.82
N PRO A 160 12.82 -19.12 22.45
CA PRO A 160 13.18 -19.28 21.03
C PRO A 160 12.34 -20.33 20.28
N GLY A 161 11.93 -21.37 20.96
CA GLY A 161 11.16 -22.47 20.36
C GLY A 161 9.71 -22.10 20.00
N THR A 162 9.17 -21.05 20.58
CA THR A 162 7.78 -20.60 20.34
C THR A 162 7.71 -19.24 19.66
N LEU A 163 8.61 -18.30 19.99
CA LEU A 163 8.53 -16.93 19.49
C LEU A 163 8.76 -16.85 17.99
N VAL A 164 9.87 -17.38 17.49
CA VAL A 164 10.19 -17.29 16.05
C VAL A 164 9.13 -17.97 15.17
N PRO A 165 8.69 -19.20 15.47
CA PRO A 165 7.58 -19.82 14.73
C PRO A 165 6.30 -18.99 14.75
N PHE A 166 5.96 -18.37 15.88
CA PHE A 166 4.79 -17.51 16.00
C PHE A 166 4.91 -16.27 15.08
N LEU A 167 6.05 -15.57 15.11
CA LEU A 167 6.28 -14.40 14.27
C LEU A 167 6.21 -14.76 12.79
N VAL A 168 6.81 -15.88 12.40
CA VAL A 168 6.78 -16.38 11.01
C VAL A 168 5.37 -16.71 10.57
N GLU A 169 4.59 -17.40 11.40
CA GLU A 169 3.18 -17.69 11.12
C GLU A 169 2.38 -16.41 10.87
N LYS A 170 2.58 -15.38 11.71
CA LYS A 170 1.87 -14.10 11.56
C LYS A 170 2.33 -13.32 10.33
N MET A 171 3.60 -13.35 9.97
CA MET A 171 4.08 -12.75 8.72
C MET A 171 3.41 -13.35 7.48
N LYS A 172 3.16 -14.64 7.46
CA LYS A 172 2.47 -15.32 6.35
C LYS A 172 1.07 -14.74 6.11
N THR A 173 0.42 -14.23 7.15
CA THR A 173 -0.92 -13.65 7.04
C THR A 173 -0.93 -12.25 6.41
N LEU A 174 0.21 -11.60 6.25
CA LEU A 174 0.29 -10.27 5.64
C LEU A 174 -0.18 -10.27 4.20
N GLY A 175 0.17 -11.32 3.44
CA GLY A 175 -0.17 -11.38 2.02
C GLY A 175 0.45 -10.25 1.20
N THR A 176 -0.07 -10.04 0.01
CA THR A 176 0.48 -9.06 -0.95
C THR A 176 -0.42 -7.81 -1.16
N ALA A 177 -1.59 -7.77 -0.53
CA ALA A 177 -2.57 -6.69 -0.76
C ALA A 177 -2.11 -5.30 -0.29
N ALA A 178 -1.17 -5.22 0.65
CA ALA A 178 -0.61 -3.97 1.13
C ALA A 178 0.64 -3.51 0.37
N CYS A 179 0.97 -4.13 -0.74
CA CYS A 179 2.05 -3.77 -1.66
C CYS A 179 3.46 -3.98 -1.07
N PRO A 180 3.91 -5.23 -0.90
CA PRO A 180 5.31 -5.51 -0.57
C PRO A 180 6.26 -5.07 -1.70
N PRO A 181 7.57 -4.93 -1.45
CA PRO A 181 8.30 -5.31 -0.23
C PRO A 181 7.94 -4.44 0.97
N TYR A 182 7.82 -5.08 2.14
CA TYR A 182 7.45 -4.41 3.39
C TYR A 182 8.67 -4.03 4.22
N HIS A 183 8.52 -2.96 5.02
CA HIS A 183 9.24 -2.79 6.27
C HIS A 183 8.34 -3.37 7.36
N ILE A 184 8.70 -4.52 7.91
CA ILE A 184 7.89 -5.23 8.92
C ILE A 184 8.33 -4.79 10.30
N ALA A 185 7.38 -4.54 11.19
CA ALA A 185 7.65 -4.25 12.59
C ALA A 185 6.87 -5.22 13.50
N PHE A 186 7.59 -5.83 14.43
CA PHE A 186 7.02 -6.54 15.57
C PHE A 186 7.39 -5.82 16.86
N VAL A 187 6.42 -5.72 17.76
CA VAL A 187 6.65 -5.20 19.10
C VAL A 187 6.15 -6.20 20.13
N ILE A 188 7.01 -6.60 21.03
CA ILE A 188 6.71 -7.60 22.04
C ILE A 188 6.73 -6.92 23.41
N GLY A 189 5.58 -6.93 24.08
CA GLY A 189 5.36 -6.25 25.34
C GLY A 189 4.67 -4.89 25.15
N GLY A 190 4.74 -4.08 26.17
CA GLY A 190 4.04 -2.81 26.30
C GLY A 190 3.22 -2.78 27.58
N THR A 191 3.16 -1.62 28.21
CA THR A 191 2.37 -1.38 29.43
C THR A 191 0.87 -1.33 29.13
N SER A 192 0.51 -1.13 27.86
CA SER A 192 -0.87 -1.15 27.36
C SER A 192 -0.89 -1.59 25.90
N ALA A 193 -2.07 -1.94 25.39
CA ALA A 193 -2.31 -2.24 23.97
C ALA A 193 -1.96 -1.05 23.09
N GLU A 194 -2.35 0.15 23.50
CA GLU A 194 -2.09 1.40 22.78
C GLU A 194 -0.59 1.68 22.65
N LYS A 195 0.16 1.46 23.72
CA LYS A 195 1.61 1.66 23.71
C LYS A 195 2.31 0.67 22.79
N ASN A 196 1.86 -0.59 22.77
CA ASN A 196 2.35 -1.60 21.81
C ASN A 196 2.10 -1.14 20.36
N LEU A 197 0.85 -0.80 20.03
CA LEU A 197 0.47 -0.42 18.65
C LEU A 197 1.10 0.88 18.18
N LEU A 198 1.24 1.88 19.04
CA LEU A 198 1.98 3.10 18.71
C LEU A 198 3.44 2.77 18.39
N THR A 199 4.07 1.92 19.20
CA THR A 199 5.45 1.49 18.97
C THR A 199 5.60 0.72 17.65
N VAL A 200 4.63 -0.12 17.28
CA VAL A 200 4.59 -0.81 15.97
C VAL A 200 4.63 0.21 14.83
N LYS A 201 3.76 1.21 14.88
CA LYS A 201 3.68 2.25 13.83
C LYS A 201 5.03 2.97 13.67
N LEU A 202 5.61 3.42 14.76
CA LEU A 202 6.88 4.15 14.75
C LEU A 202 8.04 3.25 14.33
N ALA A 203 8.09 2.00 14.80
CA ALA A 203 9.11 1.04 14.40
C ALA A 203 9.08 0.73 12.91
N SER A 204 7.90 0.66 12.30
CA SER A 204 7.75 0.41 10.86
C SER A 204 8.34 1.51 9.98
N THR A 205 8.52 2.72 10.53
CA THR A 205 9.15 3.86 9.85
C THR A 205 10.65 4.00 10.15
N HIS A 206 11.23 3.06 10.87
CA HIS A 206 12.61 3.09 11.35
C HIS A 206 12.90 4.19 12.42
N TYR A 207 11.85 4.74 13.00
CA TYR A 207 11.97 5.82 14.00
C TYR A 207 12.76 5.42 15.26
N TYR A 208 12.74 4.12 15.60
CA TYR A 208 13.44 3.57 16.77
C TYR A 208 14.76 2.87 16.44
N ASP A 209 15.38 3.17 15.31
CA ASP A 209 16.65 2.53 14.92
C ASP A 209 17.81 2.81 15.87
N GLU A 210 17.75 3.91 16.61
CA GLU A 210 18.77 4.30 17.59
C GLU A 210 18.56 3.69 19.00
N LEU A 211 17.53 2.86 19.19
CA LEU A 211 17.32 2.18 20.46
C LEU A 211 18.51 1.28 20.80
N PRO A 212 18.82 1.12 22.12
CA PRO A 212 19.79 0.13 22.55
C PRO A 212 19.45 -1.29 22.05
N THR A 213 20.44 -2.16 21.97
CA THR A 213 20.27 -3.56 21.54
C THR A 213 20.10 -4.53 22.71
N THR A 214 20.11 -4.03 23.94
CA THR A 214 19.90 -4.81 25.16
C THR A 214 19.00 -4.07 26.13
N GLY A 215 18.20 -4.79 26.90
CA GLY A 215 17.41 -4.28 28.00
C GLY A 215 18.24 -4.03 29.26
N ASN A 216 17.57 -3.56 30.30
CA ASN A 216 18.11 -3.47 31.66
C ASN A 216 17.01 -3.69 32.71
N GLU A 217 17.36 -3.75 33.97
CA GLU A 217 16.40 -3.98 35.07
C GLU A 217 15.43 -2.80 35.32
N TYR A 218 15.70 -1.63 34.74
CA TYR A 218 14.87 -0.43 34.89
C TYR A 218 13.82 -0.26 33.77
N GLY A 219 13.65 -1.26 32.91
CA GLY A 219 12.61 -1.24 31.90
C GLY A 219 13.00 -0.57 30.57
N ARG A 220 14.29 -0.55 30.25
CA ARG A 220 14.77 0.01 28.99
C ARG A 220 14.24 -0.79 27.79
N ALA A 221 13.54 -0.10 26.87
CA ALA A 221 13.19 -0.67 25.58
C ALA A 221 14.44 -0.95 24.74
N PHE A 222 14.39 -1.98 23.89
CA PHE A 222 15.51 -2.31 23.03
C PHE A 222 15.07 -2.95 21.71
N ARG A 223 15.97 -2.92 20.71
CA ARG A 223 15.88 -3.68 19.46
C ARG A 223 16.63 -4.99 19.61
N ASP A 224 16.02 -6.09 19.21
CA ASP A 224 16.71 -7.37 19.09
C ASP A 224 17.22 -7.56 17.66
N VAL A 225 18.38 -7.01 17.35
CA VAL A 225 18.96 -6.99 15.99
C VAL A 225 19.24 -8.40 15.46
N GLU A 226 19.63 -9.35 16.32
CA GLU A 226 19.89 -10.72 15.90
C GLU A 226 18.58 -11.43 15.54
N LEU A 227 17.53 -11.24 16.33
CA LEU A 227 16.21 -11.77 16.05
C LEU A 227 15.60 -11.13 14.77
N GLU A 228 15.83 -9.84 14.54
CA GLU A 228 15.45 -9.15 13.30
C GLU A 228 16.05 -9.84 12.05
N LYS A 229 17.34 -10.19 12.10
CA LYS A 229 18.03 -10.90 11.01
C LYS A 229 17.46 -12.31 10.80
N GLU A 230 17.21 -13.02 11.87
CA GLU A 230 16.63 -14.37 11.80
C GLU A 230 15.24 -14.35 11.18
N VAL A 231 14.37 -13.47 11.64
CA VAL A 231 13.00 -13.33 11.14
C VAL A 231 12.99 -12.85 9.69
N LEU A 232 13.91 -11.96 9.29
CA LEU A 232 14.04 -11.53 7.89
C LEU A 232 14.40 -12.70 6.98
N LYS A 233 15.31 -13.60 7.39
CA LYS A 233 15.62 -14.81 6.61
C LYS A 233 14.38 -15.69 6.41
N GLU A 234 13.55 -15.82 7.43
CA GLU A 234 12.29 -16.56 7.31
C GLU A 234 11.29 -15.84 6.39
N ALA A 235 11.20 -14.53 6.44
CA ALA A 235 10.37 -13.76 5.52
C ALA A 235 10.77 -14.00 4.05
N HIS A 236 12.06 -14.05 3.77
CA HIS A 236 12.60 -14.35 2.44
C HIS A 236 12.26 -15.75 1.91
N LYS A 237 11.99 -16.71 2.79
CA LYS A 237 11.62 -18.09 2.42
C LYS A 237 10.13 -18.29 2.16
N ILE A 238 9.28 -17.34 2.52
CA ILE A 238 7.82 -17.51 2.41
C ILE A 238 7.37 -17.72 0.96
N GLY A 239 8.04 -17.11 0.00
CA GLY A 239 7.78 -17.30 -1.43
C GLY A 239 6.80 -16.30 -2.05
N LEU A 240 6.14 -15.46 -1.27
CA LEU A 240 5.25 -14.40 -1.78
C LEU A 240 6.02 -13.32 -2.56
N GLY A 241 7.26 -13.05 -2.18
CA GLY A 241 8.11 -12.07 -2.83
C GLY A 241 7.53 -10.68 -2.87
N ALA A 242 8.00 -9.89 -3.82
CA ALA A 242 7.50 -8.55 -4.12
C ALA A 242 6.22 -8.66 -4.96
N GLN A 243 5.13 -9.12 -4.38
CA GLN A 243 3.76 -9.22 -4.91
C GLN A 243 3.50 -10.41 -5.86
N PHE A 244 4.47 -10.88 -6.63
CA PHE A 244 4.25 -11.91 -7.65
C PHE A 244 5.24 -13.07 -7.54
N GLY A 245 5.55 -13.47 -6.32
CA GLY A 245 6.43 -14.60 -6.04
C GLY A 245 7.91 -14.23 -6.01
N GLY A 246 8.65 -14.84 -5.12
CA GLY A 246 10.08 -14.65 -4.96
C GLY A 246 10.53 -14.48 -3.52
N LYS A 247 11.66 -13.80 -3.35
CA LYS A 247 12.34 -13.58 -2.07
C LYS A 247 11.79 -12.38 -1.28
N TYR A 248 11.51 -11.28 -1.97
CA TYR A 248 11.38 -9.96 -1.33
C TYR A 248 9.98 -9.61 -0.84
N LEU A 249 9.43 -10.41 0.08
CA LEU A 249 8.27 -10.00 0.86
C LEU A 249 8.58 -8.78 1.73
N ALA A 250 9.81 -8.70 2.25
CA ALA A 250 10.26 -7.63 3.12
C ALA A 250 11.66 -7.12 2.74
N HIS A 251 11.87 -5.82 2.91
CA HIS A 251 13.18 -5.20 2.89
C HIS A 251 13.93 -5.45 4.19
N ASP A 252 13.22 -5.32 5.30
CA ASP A 252 13.76 -5.46 6.64
C ASP A 252 12.67 -5.81 7.66
N VAL A 253 13.11 -6.19 8.85
CA VAL A 253 12.27 -6.44 10.02
C VAL A 253 12.82 -5.64 11.18
N ARG A 254 11.94 -5.01 11.94
CA ARG A 254 12.26 -4.41 13.24
C ARG A 254 11.54 -5.17 14.34
N ILE A 255 12.27 -5.50 15.39
CA ILE A 255 11.73 -6.18 16.57
C ILE A 255 12.08 -5.40 17.82
N ILE A 256 11.07 -4.78 18.42
CA ILE A 256 11.20 -3.96 19.63
C ILE A 256 10.66 -4.75 20.81
N ARG A 257 11.41 -4.72 21.91
CA ARG A 257 11.01 -5.32 23.18
C ARG A 257 10.72 -4.21 24.18
N LEU A 258 9.52 -4.25 24.76
CA LEU A 258 9.06 -3.28 25.77
C LEU A 258 8.85 -3.98 27.12
N PRO A 259 8.90 -3.23 28.23
CA PRO A 259 8.36 -3.69 29.51
C PRO A 259 6.90 -4.04 29.39
N ARG A 260 6.43 -4.98 30.21
CA ARG A 260 5.04 -5.44 30.17
C ARG A 260 4.48 -5.68 31.58
N HIS A 261 3.16 -5.68 31.71
CA HIS A 261 2.50 -6.23 32.89
C HIS A 261 2.76 -7.75 32.93
N GLY A 262 3.03 -8.30 34.12
CA GLY A 262 3.39 -9.72 34.27
C GLY A 262 2.33 -10.70 33.74
N ALA A 263 1.06 -10.33 33.76
CA ALA A 263 -0.07 -11.15 33.27
C ALA A 263 -0.40 -10.93 31.79
N SER A 264 0.31 -10.04 31.08
CA SER A 264 0.02 -9.70 29.70
C SER A 264 1.31 -9.68 28.87
N CYS A 265 1.27 -10.24 27.68
CA CYS A 265 2.36 -10.14 26.70
C CYS A 265 1.81 -9.83 25.32
N PRO A 266 1.43 -8.59 25.07
CA PRO A 266 0.94 -8.22 23.76
C PRO A 266 2.06 -8.34 22.71
N VAL A 267 1.72 -8.86 21.53
CA VAL A 267 2.60 -8.91 20.37
C VAL A 267 1.92 -8.15 19.25
N GLY A 268 2.50 -7.03 18.85
CA GLY A 268 2.01 -6.23 17.74
C GLY A 268 2.74 -6.52 16.45
N LEU A 269 2.04 -6.45 15.35
CA LEU A 269 2.57 -6.57 13.99
C LEU A 269 2.03 -5.43 13.14
N GLY A 270 2.89 -4.79 12.38
CA GLY A 270 2.51 -3.79 11.39
C GLY A 270 3.53 -3.67 10.28
N VAL A 271 3.17 -2.95 9.24
CA VAL A 271 4.04 -2.76 8.08
C VAL A 271 4.05 -1.31 7.62
N SER A 272 5.17 -0.91 7.02
CA SER A 272 5.23 0.15 6.03
C SER A 272 5.37 -0.52 4.67
N CYS A 273 4.58 -0.08 3.69
CA CYS A 273 4.54 -0.72 2.37
C CYS A 273 5.60 -0.13 1.42
N SER A 274 5.53 -0.49 0.16
CA SER A 274 6.39 0.05 -0.89
C SER A 274 6.30 1.57 -1.05
N ALA A 275 5.18 2.17 -0.62
CA ALA A 275 5.04 3.61 -0.46
C ALA A 275 5.39 4.01 0.99
N ASP A 276 6.66 3.88 1.35
CA ASP A 276 7.19 4.17 2.68
C ASP A 276 7.32 5.68 2.91
N ARG A 277 6.20 6.29 3.29
CA ARG A 277 6.04 7.75 3.34
C ARG A 277 6.11 8.26 4.77
N ASN A 278 7.28 8.68 5.16
CA ASN A 278 7.50 9.36 6.43
C ASN A 278 8.67 10.34 6.32
N ILE A 279 8.67 11.38 7.15
CA ILE A 279 9.65 12.44 7.14
C ILE A 279 9.81 13.00 8.54
N LYS A 280 11.06 13.30 8.92
CA LYS A 280 11.39 13.94 10.20
C LYS A 280 11.45 15.45 10.03
N CYS A 281 10.93 16.16 11.04
CA CYS A 281 11.03 17.61 11.13
C CYS A 281 11.45 18.01 12.53
N LYS A 282 11.99 19.22 12.66
CA LYS A 282 12.41 19.79 13.94
C LYS A 282 12.23 21.31 13.92
N ILE A 283 11.76 21.84 15.03
CA ILE A 283 11.70 23.27 15.28
C ILE A 283 12.51 23.58 16.54
N ASN A 284 13.34 24.57 16.48
CA ASN A 284 14.03 25.15 17.61
C ASN A 284 14.21 26.67 17.44
N LYS A 285 14.95 27.33 18.30
CA LYS A 285 15.20 28.79 18.25
C LYS A 285 15.87 29.26 16.96
N ASP A 286 16.60 28.38 16.27
CA ASP A 286 17.38 28.70 15.08
C ASP A 286 16.57 28.52 13.77
N GLY A 287 15.42 27.83 13.81
CA GLY A 287 14.59 27.68 12.65
C GLY A 287 13.77 26.40 12.59
N ILE A 288 13.28 26.12 11.39
CA ILE A 288 12.50 24.94 11.04
C ILE A 288 13.36 24.06 10.11
N TRP A 289 13.51 22.82 10.47
CA TRP A 289 14.30 21.83 9.74
C TRP A 289 13.39 20.73 9.24
N ILE A 290 13.49 20.40 7.98
CA ILE A 290 12.74 19.32 7.33
C ILE A 290 13.74 18.37 6.69
N GLU A 291 13.61 17.07 6.94
CA GLU A 291 14.43 16.04 6.32
C GLU A 291 14.37 16.15 4.78
N LYS A 292 15.53 16.03 4.14
CA LYS A 292 15.62 16.01 2.69
C LYS A 292 15.37 14.60 2.18
N LEU A 293 14.26 14.42 1.46
CA LEU A 293 13.94 13.18 0.78
C LEU A 293 14.64 13.08 -0.59
N ASP A 294 14.56 11.92 -1.22
CA ASP A 294 15.27 11.64 -2.48
C ASP A 294 14.56 12.30 -3.67
N SER A 295 15.16 13.35 -4.19
CA SER A 295 14.66 14.08 -5.36
C SER A 295 15.11 13.50 -6.70
N ASN A 296 16.04 12.56 -6.69
CA ASN A 296 16.59 11.96 -7.91
C ASN A 296 16.75 10.43 -7.82
N PRO A 297 15.66 9.70 -7.55
CA PRO A 297 15.72 8.24 -7.42
C PRO A 297 16.09 7.53 -8.71
N GLY A 298 15.92 8.17 -9.88
CA GLY A 298 16.32 7.63 -11.17
C GLY A 298 17.80 7.31 -11.30
N GLU A 299 18.68 7.96 -10.52
CA GLU A 299 20.11 7.62 -10.46
C GLU A 299 20.38 6.17 -10.05
N LEU A 300 19.46 5.57 -9.30
CA LEU A 300 19.58 4.20 -8.81
C LEU A 300 19.24 3.14 -9.86
N ILE A 301 18.66 3.53 -10.99
CA ILE A 301 18.32 2.61 -12.06
C ILE A 301 19.59 2.32 -12.86
N PRO A 302 20.04 1.05 -12.96
CA PRO A 302 21.18 0.68 -13.79
C PRO A 302 20.99 1.12 -15.24
N GLU A 303 22.05 1.60 -15.90
CA GLU A 303 21.98 2.16 -17.26
C GLU A 303 21.42 1.13 -18.27
N GLU A 304 21.82 -0.12 -18.14
CA GLU A 304 21.33 -1.22 -18.98
C GLU A 304 19.83 -1.49 -18.83
N MET A 305 19.24 -1.08 -17.71
CA MET A 305 17.80 -1.26 -17.41
C MET A 305 16.96 -0.01 -17.75
N ARG A 306 17.60 1.13 -18.08
CA ARG A 306 16.85 2.36 -18.39
C ARG A 306 15.97 2.23 -19.63
N HIS A 307 16.41 1.46 -20.59
CA HIS A 307 15.73 1.23 -21.86
C HIS A 307 15.30 -0.24 -22.04
N ALA A 308 15.46 -1.07 -21.00
CA ALA A 308 15.00 -2.45 -21.03
C ALA A 308 13.47 -2.49 -21.20
N GLY A 309 13.01 -3.17 -22.23
CA GLY A 309 11.59 -3.48 -22.40
C GLY A 309 11.08 -4.41 -21.28
N GLU A 310 9.77 -4.56 -21.20
CA GLU A 310 9.12 -5.37 -20.15
C GLU A 310 9.35 -6.89 -20.29
N GLY A 311 10.21 -7.33 -21.22
CA GLY A 311 10.40 -8.74 -21.53
C GLY A 311 9.28 -9.32 -22.37
N ALA A 312 9.12 -10.65 -22.37
CA ALA A 312 8.06 -11.32 -23.10
C ALA A 312 6.71 -11.09 -22.43
N VAL A 313 5.83 -10.33 -23.08
CA VAL A 313 4.46 -10.06 -22.66
C VAL A 313 3.47 -10.45 -23.75
N VAL A 314 2.27 -10.90 -23.34
CA VAL A 314 1.17 -11.19 -24.25
C VAL A 314 0.28 -9.95 -24.35
N LYS A 315 0.15 -9.42 -25.56
CA LYS A 315 -0.74 -8.28 -25.82
C LYS A 315 -2.19 -8.74 -25.92
N ILE A 316 -3.05 -8.11 -25.16
CA ILE A 316 -4.49 -8.37 -25.16
C ILE A 316 -5.22 -7.11 -25.65
N ASN A 317 -5.99 -7.26 -26.70
CA ASN A 317 -6.88 -6.23 -27.19
C ASN A 317 -8.20 -6.28 -26.42
N LEU A 318 -8.51 -5.23 -25.66
CA LEU A 318 -9.74 -5.11 -24.88
C LEU A 318 -10.90 -4.48 -25.68
N ASN A 319 -10.63 -3.96 -26.89
CA ASN A 319 -11.62 -3.35 -27.77
C ASN A 319 -12.26 -4.41 -28.71
N GLN A 320 -12.67 -5.51 -28.13
CA GLN A 320 -13.36 -6.61 -28.80
C GLN A 320 -14.44 -7.17 -27.86
N PRO A 321 -15.40 -7.97 -28.34
CA PRO A 321 -16.41 -8.57 -27.48
C PRO A 321 -15.81 -9.35 -26.32
N MET A 322 -16.44 -9.31 -25.16
CA MET A 322 -15.95 -10.01 -23.97
C MET A 322 -15.70 -11.50 -24.22
N ALA A 323 -16.54 -12.16 -25.00
CA ALA A 323 -16.36 -13.56 -25.35
C ALA A 323 -15.01 -13.82 -26.07
N ASP A 324 -14.56 -12.89 -26.89
CA ASP A 324 -13.27 -13.00 -27.59
C ASP A 324 -12.09 -12.70 -26.67
N ILE A 325 -12.24 -11.76 -25.73
CA ILE A 325 -11.25 -11.50 -24.68
C ILE A 325 -11.03 -12.77 -23.84
N LEU A 326 -12.11 -13.40 -23.39
CA LEU A 326 -12.06 -14.64 -22.59
C LEU A 326 -11.42 -15.79 -23.37
N LYS A 327 -11.73 -15.90 -24.65
CA LYS A 327 -11.15 -16.87 -25.58
C LYS A 327 -9.64 -16.70 -25.74
N GLU A 328 -9.16 -15.47 -25.72
CA GLU A 328 -7.73 -15.19 -25.76
C GLU A 328 -7.06 -15.54 -24.43
N LEU A 329 -7.63 -15.08 -23.31
CA LEU A 329 -7.06 -15.29 -21.98
C LEU A 329 -6.96 -16.78 -21.60
N THR A 330 -7.92 -17.61 -21.99
CA THR A 330 -7.93 -19.05 -21.64
C THR A 330 -6.76 -19.84 -22.23
N LYS A 331 -6.06 -19.27 -23.21
CA LYS A 331 -4.86 -19.89 -23.81
C LYS A 331 -3.63 -19.84 -22.90
N TYR A 332 -3.63 -18.99 -21.89
CA TYR A 332 -2.46 -18.70 -21.08
C TYR A 332 -2.64 -19.14 -19.63
N PRO A 333 -1.57 -19.71 -19.00
CA PRO A 333 -1.62 -20.12 -17.61
C PRO A 333 -1.54 -18.92 -16.66
N VAL A 334 -1.84 -19.17 -15.36
CA VAL A 334 -1.51 -18.21 -14.29
C VAL A 334 -0.05 -17.84 -14.31
N ALA A 335 0.29 -16.65 -13.82
CA ALA A 335 1.60 -16.00 -13.89
C ALA A 335 1.99 -15.41 -15.25
N THR A 336 1.22 -15.61 -16.31
CA THR A 336 1.48 -14.99 -17.60
C THR A 336 1.41 -13.47 -17.48
N ARG A 337 2.44 -12.77 -17.98
CA ARG A 337 2.48 -11.31 -18.07
C ARG A 337 1.69 -10.86 -19.29
N LEU A 338 0.83 -9.87 -19.07
CA LEU A 338 -0.04 -9.30 -20.08
C LEU A 338 0.26 -7.81 -20.28
N SER A 339 0.03 -7.35 -21.50
CA SER A 339 -0.04 -5.93 -21.86
C SER A 339 -1.46 -5.65 -22.37
N LEU A 340 -2.24 -4.92 -21.57
CA LEU A 340 -3.64 -4.64 -21.86
C LEU A 340 -3.78 -3.35 -22.67
N ASN A 341 -4.60 -3.40 -23.72
CA ASN A 341 -4.83 -2.26 -24.63
C ASN A 341 -6.31 -2.12 -24.92
N GLY A 342 -6.90 -0.97 -24.58
CA GLY A 342 -8.30 -0.65 -24.85
C GLY A 342 -9.05 -0.15 -23.62
N THR A 343 -10.36 -0.39 -23.60
CA THR A 343 -11.28 0.15 -22.60
C THR A 343 -11.34 -0.72 -21.35
N ILE A 344 -11.26 -0.06 -20.18
CA ILE A 344 -11.47 -0.68 -18.86
C ILE A 344 -12.45 0.19 -18.07
N ILE A 345 -13.38 -0.43 -17.36
CA ILE A 345 -14.27 0.22 -16.40
C ILE A 345 -13.59 0.21 -15.03
N VAL A 346 -13.64 1.34 -14.34
CA VAL A 346 -13.04 1.52 -13.01
C VAL A 346 -14.15 1.66 -11.98
N GLY A 347 -14.14 0.84 -10.97
CA GLY A 347 -15.10 0.89 -9.86
C GLY A 347 -14.62 0.04 -8.69
N ARG A 348 -14.89 0.52 -7.47
CA ARG A 348 -14.47 -0.17 -6.25
C ARG A 348 -15.65 -0.36 -5.29
N ASP A 349 -15.46 -0.21 -4.00
CA ASP A 349 -16.41 -0.62 -2.94
C ASP A 349 -17.83 -0.06 -3.14
N ILE A 350 -17.98 1.27 -3.21
CA ILE A 350 -19.32 1.88 -3.29
C ILE A 350 -19.95 1.61 -4.67
N ALA A 351 -19.16 1.63 -5.73
CA ALA A 351 -19.64 1.29 -7.06
C ALA A 351 -20.21 -0.13 -7.10
N HIS A 352 -19.52 -1.11 -6.51
CA HIS A 352 -20.01 -2.49 -6.41
C HIS A 352 -21.29 -2.58 -5.59
N ALA A 353 -21.38 -1.86 -4.47
CA ALA A 353 -22.60 -1.80 -3.68
C ALA A 353 -23.79 -1.23 -4.49
N LYS A 354 -23.57 -0.16 -5.25
CA LYS A 354 -24.59 0.44 -6.13
C LYS A 354 -25.05 -0.52 -7.24
N LEU A 355 -24.11 -1.23 -7.85
CA LEU A 355 -24.44 -2.24 -8.85
C LEU A 355 -25.26 -3.39 -8.26
N LYS A 356 -24.92 -3.82 -7.04
CA LYS A 356 -25.71 -4.84 -6.34
C LYS A 356 -27.12 -4.34 -6.01
N GLU A 357 -27.28 -3.09 -5.58
CA GLU A 357 -28.59 -2.49 -5.32
C GLU A 357 -29.49 -2.52 -6.56
N ARG A 358 -28.93 -2.35 -7.78
CA ARG A 358 -29.68 -2.49 -9.05
C ARG A 358 -30.22 -3.90 -9.22
N LEU A 359 -29.36 -4.90 -9.02
CA LEU A 359 -29.77 -6.31 -9.11
C LEU A 359 -30.84 -6.66 -8.05
N ASP A 360 -30.71 -6.13 -6.83
CA ASP A 360 -31.69 -6.34 -5.74
C ASP A 360 -33.06 -5.73 -6.07
N ARG A 361 -33.11 -4.68 -6.90
CA ARG A 361 -34.36 -4.09 -7.42
C ARG A 361 -34.91 -4.80 -8.65
N GLY A 362 -34.24 -5.86 -9.14
CA GLY A 362 -34.63 -6.60 -10.34
C GLY A 362 -34.17 -5.96 -11.65
N GLU A 363 -33.32 -4.95 -11.58
CA GLU A 363 -32.64 -4.39 -12.76
C GLU A 363 -31.42 -5.25 -13.11
N ASP A 364 -31.01 -5.26 -14.37
CA ASP A 364 -29.77 -5.93 -14.77
C ASP A 364 -28.53 -5.03 -14.57
N LEU A 365 -27.34 -5.62 -14.66
CA LEU A 365 -26.10 -4.86 -14.69
C LEU A 365 -26.06 -3.96 -15.94
N PRO A 366 -25.47 -2.75 -15.83
CA PRO A 366 -25.27 -1.91 -16.99
C PRO A 366 -24.44 -2.61 -18.08
N GLN A 367 -24.72 -2.33 -19.34
CA GLN A 367 -24.06 -2.99 -20.47
C GLN A 367 -22.53 -2.78 -20.44
N TYR A 368 -22.04 -1.60 -20.00
CA TYR A 368 -20.61 -1.33 -19.91
C TYR A 368 -19.88 -2.26 -18.90
N ILE A 369 -20.59 -2.75 -17.89
CA ILE A 369 -20.02 -3.74 -16.93
C ILE A 369 -19.87 -5.12 -17.57
N LYS A 370 -20.73 -5.44 -18.53
CA LYS A 370 -20.67 -6.72 -19.27
C LYS A 370 -19.66 -6.67 -20.42
N ASP A 371 -19.49 -5.50 -21.03
CA ASP A 371 -18.66 -5.35 -22.23
C ASP A 371 -17.17 -5.21 -21.93
N HIS A 372 -16.79 -4.79 -20.74
CA HIS A 372 -15.42 -4.41 -20.41
C HIS A 372 -14.91 -5.07 -19.14
N PRO A 373 -13.57 -5.25 -19.02
CA PRO A 373 -12.95 -5.59 -17.74
C PRO A 373 -13.26 -4.51 -16.69
N ILE A 374 -13.25 -4.93 -15.42
CA ILE A 374 -13.40 -4.01 -14.29
C ILE A 374 -12.09 -3.91 -13.49
N TYR A 375 -11.63 -2.69 -13.28
CA TYR A 375 -10.46 -2.35 -12.49
C TYR A 375 -10.90 -1.77 -11.15
N TYR A 376 -10.51 -2.42 -10.08
CA TYR A 376 -10.76 -1.94 -8.71
C TYR A 376 -9.75 -0.85 -8.39
N ALA A 377 -10.16 0.38 -8.56
CA ALA A 377 -9.31 1.55 -8.36
C ALA A 377 -10.14 2.79 -8.04
N GLY A 378 -9.47 3.78 -7.45
CA GLY A 378 -10.02 5.10 -7.21
C GLY A 378 -8.91 6.14 -7.42
N PRO A 379 -9.03 6.98 -8.45
CA PRO A 379 -7.95 7.90 -8.82
C PRO A 379 -7.75 9.04 -7.82
N ALA A 380 -6.52 9.51 -7.71
CA ALA A 380 -6.22 10.83 -7.16
C ALA A 380 -6.68 11.91 -8.14
N LYS A 381 -6.67 13.19 -7.73
CA LYS A 381 -7.06 14.29 -8.60
C LYS A 381 -6.22 14.34 -9.87
N THR A 382 -6.85 14.62 -10.98
CA THR A 382 -6.17 14.79 -12.27
C THR A 382 -5.45 16.13 -12.33
N PRO A 383 -4.13 16.15 -12.52
CA PRO A 383 -3.39 17.39 -12.72
C PRO A 383 -3.80 18.11 -14.01
N ALA A 384 -3.67 19.42 -14.03
CA ALA A 384 -3.94 20.21 -15.23
C ALA A 384 -3.07 19.73 -16.42
N GLY A 385 -3.70 19.52 -17.56
CA GLY A 385 -3.03 19.08 -18.79
C GLY A 385 -2.66 17.60 -18.84
N MET A 386 -3.02 16.81 -17.85
CA MET A 386 -2.82 15.36 -17.83
C MET A 386 -4.11 14.59 -18.09
N SER A 387 -3.99 13.37 -18.58
CA SER A 387 -5.13 12.50 -18.87
C SER A 387 -5.80 11.96 -17.60
N CYS A 388 -5.00 11.73 -16.55
CA CYS A 388 -5.47 11.09 -15.32
C CYS A 388 -4.58 11.49 -14.14
N GLY A 389 -5.12 11.44 -12.92
CA GLY A 389 -4.35 11.47 -11.68
C GLY A 389 -3.74 10.11 -11.36
N SER A 390 -2.85 10.05 -10.37
CA SER A 390 -2.27 8.78 -9.93
C SER A 390 -3.37 7.75 -9.67
N MET A 391 -3.26 6.60 -10.30
CA MET A 391 -4.24 5.51 -10.20
C MET A 391 -3.52 4.17 -10.15
N GLY A 392 -3.72 3.45 -9.08
CA GLY A 392 -3.22 2.10 -8.88
C GLY A 392 -4.31 1.18 -8.34
N PRO A 393 -4.06 -0.12 -8.28
CA PRO A 393 -5.05 -1.10 -7.87
C PRO A 393 -5.40 -0.99 -6.39
N THR A 394 -6.67 -1.21 -6.10
CA THR A 394 -7.22 -1.41 -4.76
C THR A 394 -7.15 -2.90 -4.37
N THR A 395 -7.18 -3.20 -3.08
CA THR A 395 -7.23 -4.56 -2.54
C THR A 395 -8.46 -5.31 -3.06
N ALA A 396 -8.23 -6.41 -3.78
CA ALA A 396 -9.27 -7.18 -4.44
C ALA A 396 -10.25 -7.85 -3.48
N GLY A 397 -9.76 -8.36 -2.36
CA GLY A 397 -10.55 -9.18 -1.42
C GLY A 397 -11.80 -8.49 -0.87
N ARG A 398 -11.83 -7.16 -0.84
CA ARG A 398 -13.02 -6.40 -0.39
C ARG A 398 -14.22 -6.58 -1.32
N MET A 399 -14.02 -6.93 -2.58
CA MET A 399 -15.08 -7.15 -3.56
C MET A 399 -15.43 -8.62 -3.80
N ASP A 400 -14.81 -9.54 -3.06
CA ASP A 400 -14.98 -10.98 -3.31
C ASP A 400 -16.43 -11.45 -3.24
N SER A 401 -17.23 -10.89 -2.33
CA SER A 401 -18.63 -11.25 -2.17
C SER A 401 -19.54 -10.89 -3.35
N TYR A 402 -19.10 -9.99 -4.23
CA TYR A 402 -19.87 -9.59 -5.41
C TYR A 402 -19.61 -10.45 -6.64
N VAL A 403 -18.48 -11.15 -6.68
CA VAL A 403 -17.95 -11.75 -7.91
C VAL A 403 -18.90 -12.78 -8.51
N GLU A 404 -19.33 -13.77 -7.73
CA GLU A 404 -20.22 -14.82 -8.24
C GLU A 404 -21.54 -14.25 -8.77
N LEU A 405 -22.16 -13.33 -8.02
CA LEU A 405 -23.40 -12.69 -8.41
C LEU A 405 -23.24 -11.93 -9.73
N PHE A 406 -22.19 -11.12 -9.85
CA PHE A 406 -21.96 -10.31 -11.06
C PHE A 406 -21.62 -11.19 -12.26
N GLN A 407 -20.80 -12.21 -12.08
CA GLN A 407 -20.48 -13.15 -13.16
C GLN A 407 -21.68 -13.94 -13.64
N SER A 408 -22.62 -14.28 -12.75
CA SER A 408 -23.88 -14.94 -13.13
C SER A 408 -24.76 -14.05 -14.04
N HIS A 409 -24.53 -12.73 -14.03
CA HIS A 409 -25.19 -11.75 -14.90
C HIS A 409 -24.29 -11.28 -16.07
N GLY A 410 -23.16 -11.93 -16.29
CA GLY A 410 -22.22 -11.61 -17.37
C GLY A 410 -21.30 -10.42 -17.12
N GLY A 411 -21.24 -9.90 -15.89
CA GLY A 411 -20.34 -8.83 -15.50
C GLY A 411 -19.12 -9.34 -14.72
N SER A 412 -18.14 -8.49 -14.48
CA SER A 412 -16.91 -8.83 -13.73
C SER A 412 -16.21 -10.08 -14.25
N MET A 413 -16.32 -10.36 -15.54
CA MET A 413 -15.71 -11.54 -16.16
C MET A 413 -14.19 -11.44 -16.22
N VAL A 414 -13.66 -10.24 -16.32
CA VAL A 414 -12.23 -9.95 -16.20
C VAL A 414 -12.06 -8.85 -15.15
N MET A 415 -11.44 -9.19 -14.04
CA MET A 415 -11.22 -8.30 -12.90
C MET A 415 -9.74 -7.94 -12.81
N LEU A 416 -9.43 -6.69 -12.51
CA LEU A 416 -8.07 -6.19 -12.35
C LEU A 416 -7.94 -5.50 -10.99
N ALA A 417 -7.02 -5.96 -10.14
CA ALA A 417 -6.80 -5.43 -8.79
C ALA A 417 -5.47 -5.92 -8.22
N LYS A 418 -5.28 -5.87 -6.92
CA LYS A 418 -4.09 -6.39 -6.23
C LYS A 418 -4.45 -7.34 -5.09
N GLY A 419 -3.51 -8.24 -4.78
CA GLY A 419 -3.58 -9.15 -3.65
C GLY A 419 -4.27 -10.46 -3.96
N ASN A 420 -4.16 -11.39 -3.02
CA ASN A 420 -4.83 -12.68 -3.09
C ASN A 420 -6.34 -12.55 -2.83
N ARG A 421 -7.10 -13.49 -3.32
CA ARG A 421 -8.55 -13.54 -3.17
C ARG A 421 -9.00 -14.83 -2.47
N SER A 422 -10.26 -14.84 -2.00
CA SER A 422 -10.86 -16.01 -1.38
C SER A 422 -11.19 -17.11 -2.40
N GLN A 423 -11.41 -18.33 -1.90
CA GLN A 423 -11.76 -19.48 -2.75
C GLN A 423 -13.03 -19.26 -3.55
N GLN A 424 -14.02 -18.50 -3.03
CA GLN A 424 -15.25 -18.21 -3.75
C GLN A 424 -15.02 -17.52 -5.10
N VAL A 425 -13.96 -16.70 -5.23
CA VAL A 425 -13.60 -16.06 -6.51
C VAL A 425 -13.03 -17.07 -7.49
N THR A 426 -12.13 -17.94 -7.03
CA THR A 426 -11.58 -19.02 -7.85
C THR A 426 -12.69 -19.94 -8.36
N ASP A 427 -13.62 -20.30 -7.49
CA ASP A 427 -14.77 -21.15 -7.84
C ASP A 427 -15.70 -20.46 -8.85
N ALA A 428 -15.98 -19.16 -8.67
CA ALA A 428 -16.79 -18.39 -9.59
C ALA A 428 -16.14 -18.28 -10.98
N CYS A 429 -14.83 -17.99 -11.04
CA CYS A 429 -14.09 -17.95 -12.30
C CYS A 429 -14.14 -19.28 -13.04
N LYS A 430 -14.00 -20.40 -12.33
CA LYS A 430 -14.14 -21.73 -12.90
C LYS A 430 -15.55 -22.00 -13.42
N LYS A 431 -16.57 -21.58 -12.66
CA LYS A 431 -17.99 -21.83 -13.01
C LYS A 431 -18.45 -21.01 -14.20
N TYR A 432 -18.06 -19.74 -14.29
CA TYR A 432 -18.54 -18.78 -15.29
C TYR A 432 -17.53 -18.47 -16.39
N GLY A 433 -16.30 -18.95 -16.29
CA GLY A 433 -15.26 -18.69 -17.28
C GLY A 433 -14.57 -17.34 -17.12
N GLY A 434 -14.50 -16.81 -15.89
CA GLY A 434 -13.90 -15.53 -15.60
C GLY A 434 -12.41 -15.59 -15.26
N PHE A 435 -11.79 -14.40 -15.14
CA PHE A 435 -10.38 -14.23 -14.82
C PHE A 435 -10.18 -13.12 -13.79
N TYR A 436 -9.21 -13.33 -12.92
CA TYR A 436 -8.66 -12.27 -12.07
C TYR A 436 -7.23 -11.96 -12.50
N LEU A 437 -7.00 -10.70 -12.85
CA LEU A 437 -5.68 -10.18 -13.24
C LEU A 437 -5.12 -9.32 -12.13
N GLY A 438 -3.83 -9.48 -11.84
CA GLY A 438 -3.13 -8.66 -10.87
C GLY A 438 -2.41 -7.49 -11.53
N SER A 439 -2.54 -6.33 -10.92
CA SER A 439 -1.72 -5.16 -11.22
C SER A 439 -0.72 -4.93 -10.09
N ILE A 440 0.46 -4.38 -10.39
CA ILE A 440 1.42 -4.04 -9.34
C ILE A 440 0.82 -2.95 -8.46
N GLY A 441 0.75 -3.20 -7.15
CA GLY A 441 0.30 -2.21 -6.18
C GLY A 441 1.43 -1.26 -5.80
N GLY A 442 1.17 0.04 -5.80
CA GLY A 442 2.10 1.09 -5.41
C GLY A 442 2.49 2.06 -6.53
N PRO A 443 2.84 1.63 -7.76
CA PRO A 443 3.36 2.53 -8.79
C PRO A 443 2.26 3.28 -9.56
N ALA A 444 1.48 4.08 -8.87
CA ALA A 444 0.30 4.75 -9.42
C ALA A 444 0.64 5.94 -10.32
N ALA A 445 1.75 6.64 -10.09
CA ALA A 445 2.17 7.78 -10.87
C ALA A 445 2.57 7.36 -12.29
N ILE A 446 3.36 6.30 -12.42
CA ILE A 446 3.83 5.82 -13.73
C ILE A 446 2.67 5.24 -14.57
N LEU A 447 1.70 4.57 -13.95
CA LEU A 447 0.51 4.10 -14.65
C LEU A 447 -0.30 5.26 -15.23
N ALA A 448 -0.50 6.31 -14.45
CA ALA A 448 -1.20 7.52 -14.91
C ALA A 448 -0.44 8.22 -16.04
N GLN A 449 0.87 8.34 -15.93
CA GLN A 449 1.68 9.04 -16.92
C GLN A 449 1.81 8.27 -18.24
N ASN A 450 2.05 6.95 -18.17
CA ASN A 450 2.46 6.17 -19.34
C ASN A 450 1.33 5.33 -19.95
N ASN A 451 0.40 4.82 -19.15
CA ASN A 451 -0.51 3.75 -19.58
C ASN A 451 -1.97 4.19 -19.67
N ILE A 452 -2.42 5.16 -18.89
CA ILE A 452 -3.81 5.64 -18.92
C ILE A 452 -3.90 6.85 -19.83
N LYS A 453 -4.59 6.70 -20.96
CA LYS A 453 -4.64 7.73 -22.02
C LYS A 453 -5.81 8.69 -21.87
N SER A 454 -6.90 8.23 -21.26
CA SER A 454 -8.07 9.07 -20.97
C SER A 454 -8.85 8.52 -19.79
N ILE A 455 -9.61 9.39 -19.14
CA ILE A 455 -10.56 9.03 -18.08
C ILE A 455 -11.85 9.82 -18.26
N GLU A 456 -12.97 9.15 -18.10
CA GLU A 456 -14.31 9.72 -18.22
C GLU A 456 -15.20 9.16 -17.11
N CYS A 457 -15.96 10.02 -16.42
CA CYS A 457 -16.95 9.55 -15.45
C CYS A 457 -18.18 9.01 -16.17
N VAL A 458 -18.55 7.76 -15.89
CA VAL A 458 -19.69 7.08 -16.50
C VAL A 458 -20.93 7.21 -15.64
N GLU A 459 -20.80 6.99 -14.33
CA GLU A 459 -21.94 6.99 -13.40
C GLU A 459 -21.49 7.40 -11.99
N TYR A 460 -22.42 7.92 -11.20
CA TYR A 460 -22.23 8.31 -9.81
C TYR A 460 -21.14 9.38 -9.58
N PRO A 461 -21.15 10.50 -10.33
CA PRO A 461 -20.10 11.53 -10.20
C PRO A 461 -20.01 12.12 -8.78
N GLU A 462 -21.11 12.12 -8.04
CA GLU A 462 -21.19 12.58 -6.65
C GLU A 462 -20.30 11.77 -5.69
N LEU A 463 -19.93 10.56 -6.06
CA LEU A 463 -19.08 9.66 -5.24
C LEU A 463 -17.58 9.98 -5.38
N GLY A 464 -17.18 10.91 -6.23
CA GLY A 464 -15.78 11.27 -6.42
C GLY A 464 -14.93 10.07 -6.84
N MET A 465 -13.89 9.72 -6.06
CA MET A 465 -13.03 8.57 -6.38
C MET A 465 -13.77 7.23 -6.39
N GLU A 466 -14.92 7.14 -5.74
CA GLU A 466 -15.79 5.94 -5.70
C GLU A 466 -16.80 5.90 -6.86
N ALA A 467 -16.78 6.89 -7.76
CA ALA A 467 -17.59 6.88 -8.97
C ALA A 467 -17.20 5.72 -9.90
N ILE A 468 -18.02 5.47 -10.91
CA ILE A 468 -17.68 4.56 -11.99
C ILE A 468 -17.05 5.37 -13.12
N TRP A 469 -15.85 4.98 -13.49
CA TRP A 469 -15.07 5.62 -14.55
C TRP A 469 -14.85 4.67 -15.72
N LYS A 470 -14.61 5.25 -16.87
CA LYS A 470 -14.13 4.55 -18.05
C LYS A 470 -12.74 5.10 -18.39
N ILE A 471 -11.76 4.22 -18.56
CA ILE A 471 -10.41 4.58 -18.97
C ILE A 471 -10.02 3.87 -20.25
N GLU A 472 -9.21 4.54 -21.07
CA GLU A 472 -8.51 3.92 -22.19
C GLU A 472 -7.08 3.70 -21.79
N VAL A 473 -6.58 2.46 -21.95
CA VAL A 473 -5.22 2.11 -21.59
C VAL A 473 -4.42 1.62 -22.79
N GLU A 474 -3.11 1.83 -22.72
CA GLU A 474 -2.13 1.35 -23.68
C GLU A 474 -0.97 0.72 -22.92
N ASP A 475 -0.62 -0.51 -23.32
CA ASP A 475 0.46 -1.31 -22.71
C ASP A 475 0.35 -1.40 -21.18
N PHE A 476 -0.86 -1.51 -20.65
CA PHE A 476 -1.11 -1.59 -19.21
C PHE A 476 -0.67 -2.96 -18.68
N PRO A 477 0.31 -3.02 -17.75
CA PRO A 477 0.87 -4.28 -17.28
C PRO A 477 -0.07 -5.01 -16.33
N ALA A 478 -0.23 -6.31 -16.53
CA ALA A 478 -1.02 -7.18 -15.67
C ALA A 478 -0.47 -8.61 -15.66
N PHE A 479 -0.93 -9.39 -14.68
CA PHE A 479 -0.61 -10.82 -14.54
C PHE A 479 -1.90 -11.62 -14.43
N ILE A 480 -1.98 -12.80 -15.02
CA ILE A 480 -3.09 -13.71 -14.74
C ILE A 480 -2.85 -14.33 -13.36
N LEU A 481 -3.74 -14.06 -12.41
CA LEU A 481 -3.66 -14.58 -11.04
C LEU A 481 -4.68 -15.69 -10.75
N VAL A 482 -5.89 -15.59 -11.30
CA VAL A 482 -6.89 -16.65 -11.25
C VAL A 482 -7.44 -16.84 -12.66
N ASP A 483 -7.51 -18.09 -13.13
CA ASP A 483 -8.00 -18.41 -14.45
C ASP A 483 -9.39 -19.10 -14.44
N ASP A 484 -9.92 -19.35 -15.62
CA ASP A 484 -11.20 -19.99 -15.85
C ASP A 484 -11.20 -21.52 -15.58
N LYS A 485 -10.04 -22.07 -15.24
CA LYS A 485 -9.86 -23.49 -14.91
C LYS A 485 -9.80 -23.75 -13.40
N GLY A 486 -9.88 -22.68 -12.59
CA GLY A 486 -9.80 -22.75 -11.15
C GLY A 486 -8.37 -22.79 -10.62
N ASN A 487 -7.38 -22.32 -11.38
CA ASN A 487 -6.02 -22.14 -10.92
C ASN A 487 -5.88 -20.80 -10.23
N ASP A 488 -5.17 -20.79 -9.09
CA ASP A 488 -4.87 -19.61 -8.31
C ASP A 488 -3.35 -19.52 -8.12
N PHE A 489 -2.75 -18.46 -8.64
CA PHE A 489 -1.32 -18.20 -8.59
C PHE A 489 -0.76 -18.29 -7.16
N PHE A 490 -1.43 -17.66 -6.19
CA PHE A 490 -0.94 -17.63 -4.81
C PHE A 490 -0.98 -18.99 -4.13
N LYS A 491 -1.90 -19.87 -4.52
CA LYS A 491 -1.97 -21.25 -4.01
C LYS A 491 -0.92 -22.17 -4.60
N GLN A 492 -0.38 -21.81 -5.76
CA GLN A 492 0.68 -22.57 -6.42
C GLN A 492 2.10 -22.15 -6.02
N LEU A 493 2.23 -21.04 -5.28
CA LEU A 493 3.52 -20.57 -4.80
C LEU A 493 4.14 -21.57 -3.82
N LYS A 494 5.43 -21.82 -4.03
CA LYS A 494 6.24 -22.65 -3.16
C LYS A 494 7.16 -21.79 -2.31
N PRO A 495 7.63 -22.30 -1.15
CA PRO A 495 8.68 -21.63 -0.40
C PRO A 495 9.85 -21.28 -1.30
N TRP A 496 10.40 -20.09 -1.14
CA TRP A 496 11.55 -19.63 -1.90
C TRP A 496 12.84 -20.19 -1.34
N ASN A 497 13.63 -20.82 -2.18
CA ASN A 497 14.91 -21.40 -1.76
C ASN A 497 16.04 -20.42 -2.09
N CYS A 498 16.56 -19.76 -1.06
CA CYS A 498 17.70 -18.82 -1.15
C CYS A 498 19.06 -19.55 -1.29
N SER A 499 19.09 -20.83 -1.55
CA SER A 499 20.33 -21.63 -1.61
C SER A 499 20.68 -22.10 -3.03
N LYS A 500 20.20 -21.45 -4.07
CA LYS A 500 20.56 -21.79 -5.46
C LYS A 500 21.53 -20.83 -6.07
#